data_4465f804ec8960c12352580d5a8c811d
#
_entry.id   4465f804ec8960c12352580d5a8c811d
#
_cell.length_a   1.000
_cell.length_b   1.000
_cell.length_c   1.000
_cell.angle_alpha   90.00
_cell.angle_beta   90.00
_cell.angle_gamma   90.00
#
_symmetry.space_group_name_H-M   'P 1'
#
loop_
_entity.id
_entity.type
_entity.pdbx_description
1 polymer ?
#
loop_
_entity_poly.entity_id
_entity_poly.type
_entity_poly.pdbx_seq_one_letter_code
_entity_poly.pdbx_strand_id
1 'polypeptide(L)'
;MQEVELENITVHTRTMDISLEQLKNFVDANDIITDPDYQRKYIYDDKRASCLIESILIGIPIPVIYLAEEDESVYSVIDGQQRITSFVRFLKNEYPLTGLKSLKSLNGLYFRQLDKSLQRRLSLKPLSTVCIEKDSQNLKYEIFSRLNLGAVKLRDQEVRNCIYRGRFNDMLKEIAEANQYLPILFHDANTRYSYEERILRFFALHSMNLKGTFKQMMNSYMEAHANDDEEILKKYKSQYNSLIELIKTVLGEDAFFSVSEQRKKFNGAVYDSI
;
A
#
# COMPACT_ATOMS: atom_id res chain seq x y z
N MET A 1 21.95 -5.13 33.82
CA MET A 1 20.97 -5.43 32.74
C MET A 1 20.06 -4.21 32.68
N GLN A 2 20.08 -3.45 31.59
CA GLN A 2 19.11 -2.37 31.40
C GLN A 2 17.74 -3.02 31.25
N GLU A 3 16.78 -2.65 32.09
CA GLU A 3 15.37 -2.96 31.85
C GLU A 3 15.00 -2.36 30.49
N VAL A 4 14.61 -3.23 29.56
CA VAL A 4 14.07 -2.78 28.27
C VAL A 4 12.70 -2.17 28.59
N GLU A 5 12.55 -0.86 28.39
CA GLU A 5 11.25 -0.19 28.51
C GLU A 5 10.31 -0.74 27.42
N LEU A 6 9.56 -1.76 27.75
CA LEU A 6 8.62 -2.42 26.84
C LEU A 6 7.41 -1.54 26.51
N GLU A 7 7.10 -0.54 27.35
CA GLU A 7 5.94 0.35 27.15
C GLU A 7 5.98 1.10 25.81
N ASN A 8 7.18 1.50 25.34
CA ASN A 8 7.35 2.19 24.05
C ASN A 8 7.38 1.25 22.83
N ILE A 9 7.29 -0.08 23.06
CA ILE A 9 7.38 -1.09 22.00
C ILE A 9 6.09 -1.93 21.94
N THR A 10 5.15 -1.70 22.84
CA THR A 10 3.89 -2.46 22.90
C THR A 10 2.90 -1.92 21.86
N VAL A 11 2.35 -2.83 21.04
CA VAL A 11 1.30 -2.52 20.07
C VAL A 11 -0.06 -2.70 20.74
N HIS A 12 -0.84 -1.64 20.80
CA HIS A 12 -2.21 -1.69 21.29
C HIS A 12 -3.15 -2.03 20.14
N THR A 13 -3.95 -3.05 20.36
CA THR A 13 -4.90 -3.52 19.34
C THR A 13 -6.25 -3.82 19.97
N ARG A 14 -7.32 -3.59 19.23
CA ARG A 14 -8.67 -4.01 19.57
C ARG A 14 -9.24 -4.91 18.49
N THR A 15 -10.01 -5.91 18.88
CA THR A 15 -10.76 -6.75 17.95
C THR A 15 -12.15 -6.17 17.70
N MET A 16 -12.58 -6.22 16.46
CA MET A 16 -13.91 -5.81 16.04
C MET A 16 -14.45 -6.86 15.08
N ASP A 17 -15.70 -7.26 15.28
CA ASP A 17 -16.41 -8.08 14.29
C ASP A 17 -17.32 -7.16 13.47
N ILE A 18 -16.98 -6.95 12.20
CA ILE A 18 -17.68 -6.04 11.29
C ILE A 18 -18.46 -6.89 10.30
N SER A 19 -19.78 -6.72 10.22
CA SER A 19 -20.59 -7.41 9.19
C SER A 19 -20.24 -6.90 7.80
N LEU A 20 -20.47 -7.72 6.76
CA LEU A 20 -20.19 -7.30 5.38
C LEU A 20 -20.97 -6.04 4.98
N GLU A 21 -22.19 -5.86 5.49
CA GLU A 21 -23.00 -4.68 5.24
C GLU A 21 -22.44 -3.43 5.93
N GLN A 22 -21.99 -3.56 7.18
CA GLN A 22 -21.29 -2.48 7.88
C GLN A 22 -19.98 -2.13 7.18
N LEU A 23 -19.21 -3.15 6.77
CA LEU A 23 -17.97 -2.95 6.02
C LEU A 23 -18.20 -2.16 4.74
N LYS A 24 -19.25 -2.51 3.97
CA LYS A 24 -19.67 -1.76 2.79
C LYS A 24 -19.99 -0.30 3.13
N ASN A 25 -20.75 -0.06 4.21
CA ASN A 25 -21.13 1.28 4.61
C ASN A 25 -19.91 2.12 5.04
N PHE A 26 -18.96 1.55 5.78
CA PHE A 26 -17.72 2.23 6.16
C PHE A 26 -16.85 2.59 4.95
N VAL A 27 -16.79 1.70 3.94
CA VAL A 27 -16.08 2.00 2.68
C VAL A 27 -16.81 3.09 1.89
N ASP A 28 -18.13 3.06 1.83
CA ASP A 28 -18.93 4.07 1.12
C ASP A 28 -18.84 5.46 1.78
N ALA A 29 -18.70 5.50 3.11
CA ALA A 29 -18.52 6.73 3.90
C ALA A 29 -17.06 7.23 3.91
N ASN A 30 -16.10 6.48 3.37
CA ASN A 30 -14.67 6.68 3.51
C ASN A 30 -14.16 6.58 4.96
N ASP A 31 -14.90 5.93 5.86
CA ASP A 31 -14.44 5.61 7.21
C ASP A 31 -13.39 4.48 7.16
N ILE A 32 -13.48 3.58 6.19
CA ILE A 32 -12.42 2.63 5.86
C ILE A 32 -11.82 3.02 4.51
N ILE A 33 -10.58 3.50 4.55
CA ILE A 33 -9.84 3.89 3.36
C ILE A 33 -9.22 2.64 2.73
N THR A 34 -9.81 2.22 1.61
CA THR A 34 -9.31 1.12 0.78
C THR A 34 -8.49 1.63 -0.40
N ASP A 35 -7.78 2.73 -0.24
CA ASP A 35 -7.26 3.57 -1.31
C ASP A 35 -6.53 2.80 -2.43
N PRO A 36 -6.90 3.07 -3.69
CA PRO A 36 -6.26 2.48 -4.86
C PRO A 36 -4.85 2.99 -5.15
N ASP A 37 -4.43 4.15 -4.60
CA ASP A 37 -3.22 4.83 -5.08
C ASP A 37 -1.88 4.27 -4.55
N TYR A 38 -1.86 3.52 -3.48
CA TYR A 38 -0.62 2.96 -2.90
C TYR A 38 -0.66 1.49 -2.53
N GLN A 39 -1.80 0.87 -2.53
CA GLN A 39 -1.86 -0.58 -2.56
C GLN A 39 -1.92 -1.04 -4.01
N ARG A 40 -1.47 -2.26 -4.29
CA ARG A 40 -1.67 -2.87 -5.60
C ARG A 40 -3.09 -2.59 -6.04
N LYS A 41 -3.26 -2.03 -7.24
CA LYS A 41 -4.56 -1.98 -7.92
C LYS A 41 -5.27 -3.30 -7.65
N TYR A 42 -6.57 -3.26 -7.42
CA TYR A 42 -7.35 -4.47 -7.24
C TYR A 42 -7.00 -5.49 -8.33
N ILE A 43 -6.38 -6.61 -7.93
CA ILE A 43 -5.80 -7.60 -8.86
C ILE A 43 -6.59 -8.90 -8.88
N TYR A 44 -7.55 -9.08 -7.99
CA TYR A 44 -8.40 -10.27 -8.04
C TYR A 44 -9.33 -10.17 -9.22
N ASP A 45 -9.29 -11.18 -10.08
CA ASP A 45 -10.32 -11.41 -11.09
C ASP A 45 -11.65 -11.80 -10.41
N ASP A 46 -12.74 -11.71 -11.14
CA ASP A 46 -14.06 -12.02 -10.60
C ASP A 46 -14.17 -13.49 -10.13
N LYS A 47 -13.33 -14.39 -10.64
CA LYS A 47 -13.27 -15.78 -10.20
C LYS A 47 -12.68 -15.91 -8.80
N ARG A 48 -11.58 -15.21 -8.49
CA ARG A 48 -10.99 -15.18 -7.15
C ARG A 48 -11.92 -14.48 -6.17
N ALA A 49 -12.52 -13.37 -6.59
CA ALA A 49 -13.51 -12.65 -5.80
C ALA A 49 -14.71 -13.55 -5.47
N SER A 50 -15.23 -14.29 -6.45
CA SER A 50 -16.35 -15.23 -6.27
C SER A 50 -15.99 -16.38 -5.33
N CYS A 51 -14.74 -16.85 -5.35
CA CYS A 51 -14.26 -17.89 -4.43
C CYS A 51 -14.33 -17.42 -2.97
N LEU A 52 -14.07 -16.14 -2.68
CA LEU A 52 -14.25 -15.57 -1.33
C LEU A 52 -15.72 -15.57 -0.90
N ILE A 53 -16.63 -15.19 -1.80
CA ILE A 53 -18.09 -15.22 -1.54
C ILE A 53 -18.53 -16.66 -1.28
N GLU A 54 -18.10 -17.61 -2.12
CA GLU A 54 -18.39 -19.04 -1.93
C GLU A 54 -17.90 -19.51 -0.55
N SER A 55 -16.67 -19.14 -0.16
CA SER A 55 -16.09 -19.51 1.14
C SER A 55 -16.97 -19.04 2.30
N ILE A 56 -17.47 -17.81 2.26
CA ILE A 56 -18.40 -17.29 3.27
C ILE A 56 -19.69 -18.11 3.30
N LEU A 57 -20.27 -18.39 2.13
CA LEU A 57 -21.54 -19.10 2.03
C LEU A 57 -21.46 -20.54 2.52
N ILE A 58 -20.33 -21.22 2.33
CA ILE A 58 -20.12 -22.58 2.82
C ILE A 58 -19.50 -22.66 4.22
N GLY A 59 -19.18 -21.49 4.83
CA GLY A 59 -18.72 -21.41 6.22
C GLY A 59 -17.22 -21.54 6.39
N ILE A 60 -16.41 -21.47 5.32
CA ILE A 60 -14.95 -21.45 5.43
C ILE A 60 -14.51 -20.15 6.10
N PRO A 61 -13.62 -20.20 7.11
CA PRO A 61 -13.10 -19.00 7.75
C PRO A 61 -12.37 -18.11 6.77
N ILE A 62 -12.66 -16.82 6.83
CA ILE A 62 -11.90 -15.79 6.10
C ILE A 62 -10.76 -15.31 7.00
N PRO A 63 -9.53 -15.16 6.49
CA PRO A 63 -8.43 -14.60 7.27
C PRO A 63 -8.78 -13.23 7.86
N VAL A 64 -8.26 -12.96 9.05
CA VAL A 64 -8.46 -11.72 9.79
C VAL A 64 -8.08 -10.50 8.93
N ILE A 65 -8.89 -9.46 9.00
CA ILE A 65 -8.61 -8.15 8.38
C ILE A 65 -7.86 -7.30 9.40
N TYR A 66 -6.80 -6.62 8.97
CA TYR A 66 -6.04 -5.71 9.80
C TYR A 66 -6.24 -4.27 9.34
N LEU A 67 -6.67 -3.43 10.27
CA LEU A 67 -6.88 -1.99 10.08
C LEU A 67 -5.94 -1.22 11.00
N ALA A 68 -5.63 0.03 10.65
CA ALA A 68 -5.01 0.99 11.55
C ALA A 68 -5.91 2.20 11.70
N GLU A 69 -6.10 2.66 12.91
CA GLU A 69 -6.83 3.88 13.22
C GLU A 69 -5.97 5.09 12.83
N GLU A 70 -6.47 5.91 11.91
CA GLU A 70 -5.78 7.12 11.44
C GLU A 70 -6.23 8.33 12.23
N ASP A 71 -7.52 8.46 12.40
CA ASP A 71 -8.19 9.47 13.19
C ASP A 71 -9.47 8.89 13.80
N GLU A 72 -10.20 9.65 14.60
CA GLU A 72 -11.41 9.18 15.27
C GLU A 72 -12.38 8.59 14.22
N SER A 73 -12.61 7.28 14.33
CA SER A 73 -13.48 6.50 13.43
C SER A 73 -13.02 6.39 11.97
N VAL A 74 -11.80 6.80 11.63
CA VAL A 74 -11.21 6.63 10.29
C VAL A 74 -10.10 5.59 10.32
N TYR A 75 -10.20 4.60 9.45
CA TYR A 75 -9.29 3.44 9.44
C TYR A 75 -8.63 3.27 8.08
N SER A 76 -7.36 2.91 8.07
CA SER A 76 -6.67 2.45 6.87
C SER A 76 -6.51 0.94 6.88
N VAL A 77 -6.60 0.32 5.70
CA VAL A 77 -6.41 -1.13 5.58
C VAL A 77 -4.92 -1.45 5.60
N ILE A 78 -4.49 -2.30 6.54
CA ILE A 78 -3.13 -2.86 6.60
C ILE A 78 -3.05 -4.15 5.81
N ASP A 79 -3.96 -5.09 6.08
CA ASP A 79 -4.10 -6.33 5.32
C ASP A 79 -5.58 -6.67 5.13
N GLY A 80 -5.90 -7.21 3.96
CA GLY A 80 -7.25 -7.60 3.60
C GLY A 80 -7.92 -6.75 2.54
N GLN A 81 -7.23 -5.76 1.95
CA GLN A 81 -7.79 -4.87 0.92
C GLN A 81 -8.47 -5.64 -0.22
N GLN A 82 -7.81 -6.64 -0.81
CA GLN A 82 -8.39 -7.42 -1.90
C GLN A 82 -9.69 -8.12 -1.48
N ARG A 83 -9.74 -8.59 -0.22
CA ARG A 83 -10.92 -9.22 0.39
C ARG A 83 -12.05 -8.20 0.58
N ILE A 84 -11.76 -7.06 1.20
CA ILE A 84 -12.71 -5.96 1.40
C ILE A 84 -13.29 -5.52 0.07
N THR A 85 -12.44 -5.22 -0.90
CA THR A 85 -12.87 -4.76 -2.22
C THR A 85 -13.72 -5.80 -2.92
N SER A 86 -13.38 -7.09 -2.85
CA SER A 86 -14.19 -8.17 -3.43
C SER A 86 -15.60 -8.23 -2.83
N PHE A 87 -15.69 -8.14 -1.50
CA PHE A 87 -16.99 -8.18 -0.80
C PHE A 87 -17.83 -6.95 -1.15
N VAL A 88 -17.25 -5.76 -1.07
CA VAL A 88 -17.96 -4.50 -1.35
C VAL A 88 -18.44 -4.46 -2.80
N ARG A 89 -17.61 -4.81 -3.76
CA ARG A 89 -17.97 -4.89 -5.19
C ARG A 89 -19.14 -5.85 -5.43
N PHE A 90 -19.12 -7.02 -4.80
CA PHE A 90 -20.21 -7.97 -4.93
C PHE A 90 -21.53 -7.44 -4.35
N LEU A 91 -21.50 -6.88 -3.13
CA LEU A 91 -22.68 -6.27 -2.51
C LEU A 91 -23.22 -5.09 -3.32
N LYS A 92 -22.36 -4.37 -4.06
CA LYS A 92 -22.74 -3.30 -5.01
C LYS A 92 -23.24 -3.82 -6.35
N ASN A 93 -23.29 -5.14 -6.59
CA ASN A 93 -23.65 -5.76 -7.86
C ASN A 93 -22.71 -5.42 -9.03
N GLU A 94 -21.43 -5.25 -8.77
CA GLU A 94 -20.45 -4.89 -9.80
C GLU A 94 -19.98 -6.09 -10.63
N TYR A 95 -20.11 -7.31 -10.10
CA TYR A 95 -19.77 -8.53 -10.83
C TYR A 95 -20.70 -9.68 -10.46
N PRO A 96 -20.92 -10.66 -11.38
CA PRO A 96 -21.64 -11.89 -11.09
C PRO A 96 -20.71 -12.95 -10.51
N LEU A 97 -21.24 -13.86 -9.72
CA LEU A 97 -20.47 -15.03 -9.25
C LEU A 97 -20.02 -15.87 -10.45
N THR A 98 -18.75 -16.26 -10.44
CA THR A 98 -18.17 -17.07 -11.51
C THR A 98 -17.14 -18.07 -10.99
N GLY A 99 -17.08 -19.23 -11.64
CA GLY A 99 -16.10 -20.27 -11.32
C GLY A 99 -16.30 -20.97 -9.97
N LEU A 100 -17.48 -20.88 -9.38
CA LEU A 100 -17.85 -21.57 -8.16
C LEU A 100 -17.81 -23.09 -8.36
N LYS A 101 -17.24 -23.79 -7.37
CA LYS A 101 -17.07 -25.25 -7.42
C LYS A 101 -18.13 -26.01 -6.62
N SER A 102 -18.47 -25.49 -5.44
CA SER A 102 -19.42 -26.09 -4.51
C SER A 102 -20.84 -25.60 -4.75
N LEU A 103 -21.02 -24.31 -5.01
CA LEU A 103 -22.31 -23.66 -5.21
C LEU A 103 -22.54 -23.33 -6.69
N LYS A 104 -22.36 -24.32 -7.58
CA LYS A 104 -22.40 -24.12 -9.05
C LYS A 104 -23.68 -23.46 -9.56
N SER A 105 -24.81 -23.68 -8.91
CA SER A 105 -26.10 -23.06 -9.28
C SER A 105 -26.15 -21.55 -9.10
N LEU A 106 -25.21 -20.97 -8.34
CA LEU A 106 -25.11 -19.53 -8.15
C LEU A 106 -24.22 -18.85 -9.20
N ASN A 107 -23.54 -19.59 -10.08
CA ASN A 107 -22.76 -19.00 -11.16
C ASN A 107 -23.64 -18.15 -12.07
N GLY A 108 -23.17 -16.97 -12.42
CA GLY A 108 -23.87 -15.98 -13.25
C GLY A 108 -24.79 -15.05 -12.46
N LEU A 109 -25.03 -15.29 -11.17
CA LEU A 109 -25.90 -14.45 -10.34
C LEU A 109 -25.15 -13.30 -9.70
N TYR A 110 -25.77 -12.12 -9.76
CA TYR A 110 -25.38 -10.96 -8.98
C TYR A 110 -25.97 -11.04 -7.56
N PHE A 111 -25.45 -10.26 -6.61
CA PHE A 111 -25.95 -10.25 -5.23
C PHE A 111 -27.45 -10.05 -5.15
N ARG A 112 -28.00 -9.08 -5.89
CA ARG A 112 -29.47 -8.80 -5.91
C ARG A 112 -30.32 -9.96 -6.46
N GLN A 113 -29.72 -10.89 -7.20
CA GLN A 113 -30.40 -12.05 -7.79
C GLN A 113 -30.36 -13.29 -6.91
N LEU A 114 -29.58 -13.25 -5.83
CA LEU A 114 -29.59 -14.31 -4.81
C LEU A 114 -30.92 -14.34 -4.07
N ASP A 115 -31.26 -15.50 -3.53
CA ASP A 115 -32.40 -15.61 -2.61
C ASP A 115 -32.21 -14.70 -1.41
N LYS A 116 -33.33 -14.15 -0.89
CA LYS A 116 -33.30 -13.23 0.28
C LYS A 116 -32.58 -13.82 1.49
N SER A 117 -32.69 -15.14 1.70
CA SER A 117 -31.96 -15.85 2.75
C SER A 117 -30.44 -15.76 2.56
N LEU A 118 -29.94 -15.98 1.34
CA LEU A 118 -28.52 -15.88 1.01
C LEU A 118 -28.01 -14.44 1.07
N GLN A 119 -28.81 -13.47 0.58
CA GLN A 119 -28.48 -12.05 0.70
C GLN A 119 -28.29 -11.68 2.18
N ARG A 120 -29.25 -12.04 3.04
CA ARG A 120 -29.18 -11.76 4.48
C ARG A 120 -28.01 -12.46 5.15
N ARG A 121 -27.75 -13.72 4.78
CA ARG A 121 -26.61 -14.49 5.32
C ARG A 121 -25.26 -13.83 4.99
N LEU A 122 -25.11 -13.30 3.78
CA LEU A 122 -23.92 -12.55 3.37
C LEU A 122 -23.84 -11.20 4.10
N SER A 123 -24.87 -10.37 4.03
CA SER A 123 -24.90 -9.03 4.64
C SER A 123 -24.57 -9.07 6.13
N LEU A 124 -25.10 -10.03 6.86
CA LEU A 124 -24.90 -10.15 8.31
C LEU A 124 -23.66 -10.96 8.71
N LYS A 125 -22.92 -11.54 7.76
CA LYS A 125 -21.72 -12.32 8.09
C LYS A 125 -20.67 -11.42 8.74
N PRO A 126 -20.28 -11.69 10.01
CA PRO A 126 -19.20 -10.97 10.63
C PRO A 126 -17.86 -11.41 10.06
N LEU A 127 -16.96 -10.45 9.86
CA LEU A 127 -15.56 -10.63 9.56
C LEU A 127 -14.75 -10.21 10.78
N SER A 128 -13.88 -11.09 11.24
CA SER A 128 -12.96 -10.76 12.33
C SER A 128 -11.94 -9.74 11.86
N THR A 129 -11.86 -8.64 12.57
CA THR A 129 -11.02 -7.50 12.26
C THR A 129 -10.19 -7.14 13.48
N VAL A 130 -8.91 -6.90 13.29
CA VAL A 130 -8.00 -6.37 14.31
C VAL A 130 -7.64 -4.94 13.92
N CYS A 131 -7.93 -4.00 14.81
CA CYS A 131 -7.59 -2.60 14.65
C CYS A 131 -6.37 -2.26 15.51
N ILE A 132 -5.36 -1.66 14.89
CA ILE A 132 -4.20 -1.08 15.57
C ILE A 132 -4.58 0.33 16.00
N GLU A 133 -4.44 0.61 17.28
CA GLU A 133 -4.83 1.88 17.86
C GLU A 133 -3.86 3.01 17.49
N LYS A 134 -4.34 4.24 17.52
CA LYS A 134 -3.61 5.44 17.05
C LYS A 134 -2.31 5.70 17.80
N ASP A 135 -2.22 5.36 19.08
CA ASP A 135 -1.01 5.50 19.90
C ASP A 135 0.15 4.58 19.47
N SER A 136 -0.14 3.54 18.71
CA SER A 136 0.83 2.59 18.16
C SER A 136 1.29 2.92 16.74
N GLN A 137 1.01 4.12 16.23
CA GLN A 137 1.34 4.50 14.84
C GLN A 137 2.84 4.51 14.55
N ASN A 138 3.69 4.81 15.53
CA ASN A 138 5.15 4.73 15.41
C ASN A 138 5.66 3.33 15.06
N LEU A 139 4.89 2.28 15.39
CA LEU A 139 5.20 0.88 15.07
C LEU A 139 4.51 0.37 13.81
N LYS A 140 3.74 1.22 13.15
CA LYS A 140 2.90 0.85 11.99
C LYS A 140 3.70 0.18 10.88
N TYR A 141 4.90 0.69 10.59
CA TYR A 141 5.79 0.10 9.58
C TYR A 141 6.22 -1.34 9.94
N GLU A 142 6.62 -1.54 11.19
CA GLU A 142 7.05 -2.83 11.71
C GLU A 142 5.91 -3.86 11.65
N ILE A 143 4.72 -3.46 12.10
CA ILE A 143 3.51 -4.28 12.09
C ILE A 143 3.15 -4.66 10.64
N PHE A 144 3.11 -3.67 9.76
CA PHE A 144 2.79 -3.88 8.35
C PHE A 144 3.78 -4.84 7.68
N SER A 145 5.07 -4.66 7.94
CA SER A 145 6.13 -5.54 7.42
C SER A 145 5.99 -6.98 7.93
N ARG A 146 5.60 -7.17 9.19
CA ARG A 146 5.42 -8.51 9.79
C ARG A 146 4.13 -9.19 9.33
N LEU A 147 3.03 -8.47 9.22
CA LEU A 147 1.75 -9.04 8.76
C LEU A 147 1.79 -9.43 7.26
N ASN A 148 2.57 -8.72 6.45
CA ASN A 148 2.72 -9.01 5.02
C ASN A 148 3.72 -10.14 4.70
N LEU A 149 3.96 -11.08 5.60
CA LEU A 149 4.78 -12.27 5.36
C LEU A 149 4.11 -13.34 4.47
N GLY A 150 2.92 -13.04 3.90
CA GLY A 150 2.17 -13.93 3.02
C GLY A 150 2.83 -14.18 1.65
N ALA A 151 2.15 -14.90 0.76
CA ALA A 151 2.67 -15.47 -0.49
C ALA A 151 3.33 -14.46 -1.46
N VAL A 152 3.05 -13.16 -1.34
CA VAL A 152 3.71 -12.09 -2.11
C VAL A 152 4.07 -10.95 -1.17
N LYS A 153 5.30 -10.97 -0.68
CA LYS A 153 5.85 -9.92 0.19
C LYS A 153 5.80 -8.55 -0.49
N LEU A 154 5.30 -7.54 0.21
CA LEU A 154 5.41 -6.14 -0.23
C LEU A 154 6.87 -5.68 -0.19
N ARG A 155 7.25 -4.81 -1.15
CA ARG A 155 8.52 -4.08 -1.10
C ARG A 155 8.44 -2.95 -0.08
N ASP A 156 9.58 -2.51 0.40
CA ASP A 156 9.63 -1.44 1.42
C ASP A 156 8.92 -0.15 0.97
N GLN A 157 8.99 0.20 -0.32
CA GLN A 157 8.29 1.38 -0.83
C GLN A 157 6.77 1.19 -0.91
N GLU A 158 6.29 -0.01 -1.23
CA GLU A 158 4.85 -0.30 -1.16
C GLU A 158 4.31 -0.12 0.26
N VAL A 159 5.11 -0.54 1.26
CA VAL A 159 4.78 -0.35 2.68
C VAL A 159 4.81 1.12 3.07
N ARG A 160 5.83 1.89 2.64
CA ARG A 160 5.91 3.34 2.90
C ARG A 160 4.73 4.08 2.33
N ASN A 161 4.34 3.77 1.10
CA ASN A 161 3.19 4.40 0.44
C ASN A 161 1.88 4.15 1.20
N CYS A 162 1.76 3.03 1.91
CA CYS A 162 0.60 2.73 2.75
C CYS A 162 0.60 3.54 4.06
N ILE A 163 1.77 3.75 4.66
CA ILE A 163 1.90 4.28 6.01
C ILE A 163 2.06 5.78 6.03
N TYR A 164 2.95 6.29 5.18
CA TYR A 164 3.29 7.71 5.12
C TYR A 164 2.53 8.40 3.99
N ARG A 165 1.20 8.50 4.17
CA ARG A 165 0.33 9.21 3.25
C ARG A 165 0.53 10.71 3.40
N GLY A 166 0.25 11.44 2.36
CA GLY A 166 0.27 12.88 2.38
C GLY A 166 0.89 13.46 1.12
N ARG A 167 0.90 14.78 1.07
CA ARG A 167 1.31 15.57 -0.11
C ARG A 167 2.72 15.24 -0.61
N PHE A 168 3.65 14.91 0.29
CA PHE A 168 5.00 14.51 -0.11
C PHE A 168 5.00 13.17 -0.87
N ASN A 169 4.27 12.17 -0.39
CA ASN A 169 4.13 10.89 -1.09
C ASN A 169 3.48 11.04 -2.48
N ASP A 170 2.49 11.92 -2.57
CA ASP A 170 1.83 12.22 -3.85
C ASP A 170 2.78 12.92 -4.81
N MET A 171 3.61 13.84 -4.33
CA MET A 171 4.69 14.46 -5.13
C MET A 171 5.68 13.41 -5.67
N LEU A 172 6.07 12.40 -4.88
CA LEU A 172 6.97 11.33 -5.37
C LEU A 172 6.35 10.58 -6.55
N LYS A 173 5.05 10.26 -6.47
CA LYS A 173 4.30 9.61 -7.56
C LYS A 173 4.22 10.51 -8.80
N GLU A 174 3.87 11.78 -8.61
CA GLU A 174 3.81 12.75 -9.72
C GLU A 174 5.16 12.89 -10.46
N ILE A 175 6.27 12.93 -9.72
CA ILE A 175 7.61 12.96 -10.34
C ILE A 175 7.86 11.66 -11.10
N ALA A 176 7.57 10.52 -10.49
CA ALA A 176 7.80 9.20 -11.07
C ALA A 176 7.00 8.97 -12.38
N GLU A 177 5.79 9.53 -12.47
CA GLU A 177 4.92 9.41 -13.63
C GLU A 177 5.25 10.45 -14.73
N ALA A 178 5.54 11.68 -14.33
CA ALA A 178 5.68 12.79 -15.28
C ALA A 178 7.09 12.95 -15.86
N ASN A 179 8.13 12.47 -15.16
CA ASN A 179 9.51 12.71 -15.59
C ASN A 179 9.93 11.73 -16.69
N GLN A 180 10.02 12.22 -17.93
CA GLN A 180 10.37 11.45 -19.12
C GLN A 180 11.81 10.90 -19.14
N TYR A 181 12.70 11.41 -18.29
CA TYR A 181 14.10 10.97 -18.24
C TYR A 181 14.32 9.76 -17.34
N LEU A 182 13.42 9.47 -16.39
CA LEU A 182 13.60 8.34 -15.47
C LEU A 182 13.67 6.98 -16.17
N PRO A 183 12.78 6.64 -17.12
CA PRO A 183 12.90 5.37 -17.86
C PRO A 183 14.21 5.26 -18.63
N ILE A 184 14.74 6.38 -19.13
CA ILE A 184 15.99 6.43 -19.88
C ILE A 184 17.19 6.18 -18.95
N LEU A 185 17.26 6.91 -17.83
CA LEU A 185 18.39 6.84 -16.90
C LEU A 185 18.39 5.57 -16.04
N PHE A 186 17.23 4.99 -15.78
CA PHE A 186 17.12 3.79 -14.96
C PHE A 186 17.13 2.49 -15.79
N HIS A 187 16.90 2.57 -17.10
CA HIS A 187 16.82 1.45 -18.04
C HIS A 187 15.86 0.32 -17.59
N ASP A 188 14.85 0.67 -16.82
CA ASP A 188 13.81 -0.25 -16.35
C ASP A 188 12.44 0.44 -16.33
N ALA A 189 11.39 -0.35 -16.14
CA ALA A 189 10.05 0.19 -15.94
C ALA A 189 9.79 0.46 -14.45
N ASN A 190 8.96 1.47 -14.17
CA ASN A 190 8.49 1.71 -12.81
C ASN A 190 7.58 0.56 -12.34
N THR A 191 8.19 -0.47 -11.77
CA THR A 191 7.48 -1.61 -11.23
C THR A 191 7.48 -1.58 -9.72
N ARG A 192 6.30 -1.70 -9.11
CA ARG A 192 6.17 -1.76 -7.65
C ARG A 192 6.82 -0.55 -6.96
N TYR A 193 6.61 0.65 -7.51
CA TYR A 193 7.08 1.94 -6.98
C TYR A 193 8.62 2.06 -6.90
N SER A 194 9.34 1.46 -7.85
CA SER A 194 10.80 1.50 -7.85
C SER A 194 11.36 2.90 -8.14
N TYR A 195 10.65 3.74 -8.91
CA TYR A 195 11.08 5.11 -9.18
C TYR A 195 10.85 5.99 -7.96
N GLU A 196 9.70 5.87 -7.33
CA GLU A 196 9.36 6.60 -6.09
C GLU A 196 10.36 6.29 -4.98
N GLU A 197 10.82 5.04 -4.86
CA GLU A 197 11.86 4.66 -3.90
C GLU A 197 13.19 5.36 -4.19
N ARG A 198 13.59 5.46 -5.47
CA ARG A 198 14.82 6.14 -5.88
C ARG A 198 14.72 7.66 -5.66
N ILE A 199 13.58 8.27 -5.98
CA ILE A 199 13.33 9.69 -5.73
C ILE A 199 13.38 10.00 -4.24
N LEU A 200 12.71 9.20 -3.41
CA LEU A 200 12.75 9.31 -1.95
C LEU A 200 14.19 9.19 -1.42
N ARG A 201 14.96 8.24 -1.96
CA ARG A 201 16.34 7.99 -1.60
C ARG A 201 17.21 9.23 -1.81
N PHE A 202 17.02 9.93 -2.94
CA PHE A 202 17.69 11.21 -3.20
C PHE A 202 17.39 12.24 -2.11
N PHE A 203 16.12 12.50 -1.81
CA PHE A 203 15.74 13.50 -0.79
C PHE A 203 16.24 13.12 0.60
N ALA A 204 16.12 11.86 0.99
CA ALA A 204 16.55 11.39 2.28
C ALA A 204 18.06 11.51 2.48
N LEU A 205 18.87 11.21 1.45
CA LEU A 205 20.34 11.38 1.48
C LEU A 205 20.73 12.85 1.49
N HIS A 206 20.06 13.68 0.70
CA HIS A 206 20.35 15.12 0.61
C HIS A 206 20.11 15.84 1.95
N SER A 207 19.22 15.33 2.81
CA SER A 207 18.97 15.90 4.12
C SER A 207 20.13 15.76 5.12
N MET A 208 21.14 14.95 4.78
CA MET A 208 22.31 14.63 5.63
C MET A 208 22.01 14.10 7.03
N ASN A 209 20.78 13.69 7.31
CA ASN A 209 20.40 13.08 8.58
C ASN A 209 20.63 11.55 8.55
N LEU A 210 21.91 11.15 8.53
CA LEU A 210 22.35 9.76 8.34
C LEU A 210 22.30 8.94 9.64
N LYS A 211 21.20 8.98 10.39
CA LYS A 211 21.04 8.18 11.61
C LYS A 211 20.33 6.87 11.33
N GLY A 212 20.90 5.77 11.83
CA GLY A 212 20.32 4.43 11.72
C GLY A 212 20.58 3.74 10.38
N THR A 213 19.74 2.78 10.04
CA THR A 213 19.80 2.08 8.75
C THR A 213 19.21 2.95 7.64
N PHE A 214 19.62 2.66 6.39
CA PHE A 214 19.09 3.35 5.22
C PHE A 214 17.53 3.32 5.15
N LYS A 215 16.96 2.18 5.52
CA LYS A 215 15.51 2.00 5.64
C LYS A 215 14.88 2.94 6.66
N GLN A 216 15.47 3.04 7.85
CA GLN A 216 15.00 3.94 8.91
C GLN A 216 15.10 5.41 8.49
N MET A 217 16.20 5.79 7.84
CA MET A 217 16.39 7.14 7.32
C MET A 217 15.28 7.53 6.33
N MET A 218 14.98 6.68 5.35
CA MET A 218 13.91 6.93 4.38
C MET A 218 12.53 6.98 5.05
N ASN A 219 12.27 6.12 6.03
CA ASN A 219 11.02 6.13 6.78
C ASN A 219 10.85 7.44 7.57
N SER A 220 11.86 7.84 8.34
CA SER A 220 11.84 9.10 9.12
C SER A 220 11.70 10.32 8.22
N TYR A 221 12.32 10.30 7.03
CA TYR A 221 12.18 11.39 6.07
C TYR A 221 10.74 11.52 5.56
N MET A 222 10.11 10.41 5.15
CA MET A 222 8.71 10.42 4.71
C MET A 222 7.76 10.86 5.82
N GLU A 223 8.00 10.41 7.06
CA GLU A 223 7.19 10.79 8.23
C GLU A 223 7.28 12.31 8.49
N ALA A 224 8.50 12.85 8.53
CA ALA A 224 8.74 14.26 8.82
C ALA A 224 8.16 15.21 7.75
N HIS A 225 8.17 14.79 6.48
CA HIS A 225 7.78 15.59 5.33
C HIS A 225 6.39 15.27 4.78
N ALA A 226 5.64 14.35 5.40
CA ALA A 226 4.37 13.84 4.89
C ALA A 226 3.40 14.95 4.43
N ASN A 227 3.35 16.06 5.17
CA ASN A 227 2.41 17.16 4.97
C ASN A 227 3.08 18.52 4.74
N ASP A 228 4.29 18.51 4.17
CA ASP A 228 4.98 19.76 3.82
C ASP A 228 4.11 20.69 2.98
N ASP A 229 4.37 21.98 3.08
CA ASP A 229 3.63 22.99 2.35
C ASP A 229 3.86 22.88 0.84
N GLU A 230 2.84 23.24 0.07
CA GLU A 230 2.83 23.12 -1.39
C GLU A 230 4.00 23.86 -2.07
N GLU A 231 4.43 24.99 -1.51
CA GLU A 231 5.59 25.74 -2.01
C GLU A 231 6.89 24.96 -1.84
N ILE A 232 7.07 24.28 -0.70
CA ILE A 232 8.23 23.45 -0.42
C ILE A 232 8.24 22.26 -1.39
N LEU A 233 7.10 21.61 -1.59
CA LEU A 233 6.97 20.47 -2.50
C LEU A 233 7.22 20.87 -3.96
N LYS A 234 6.74 22.02 -4.40
CA LYS A 234 7.06 22.57 -5.74
C LYS A 234 8.56 22.79 -5.92
N LYS A 235 9.23 23.30 -4.88
CA LYS A 235 10.69 23.47 -4.90
C LYS A 235 11.41 22.13 -5.00
N TYR A 236 11.03 21.14 -4.22
CA TYR A 236 11.60 19.80 -4.27
C TYR A 236 11.43 19.17 -5.68
N LYS A 237 10.22 19.22 -6.21
CA LYS A 237 9.90 18.72 -7.56
C LYS A 237 10.76 19.39 -8.64
N SER A 238 10.88 20.73 -8.59
CA SER A 238 11.71 21.48 -9.54
C SER A 238 13.18 21.13 -9.41
N GLN A 239 13.73 21.06 -8.19
CA GLN A 239 15.13 20.70 -7.94
C GLN A 239 15.46 19.32 -8.47
N TYR A 240 14.65 18.32 -8.16
CA TYR A 240 14.87 16.96 -8.64
C TYR A 240 14.82 16.86 -10.16
N ASN A 241 13.80 17.45 -10.79
CA ASN A 241 13.63 17.39 -12.24
C ASN A 241 14.79 18.08 -12.97
N SER A 242 15.23 19.26 -12.50
CA SER A 242 16.37 19.98 -13.08
C SER A 242 17.68 19.19 -12.93
N LEU A 243 17.87 18.52 -11.79
CA LEU A 243 19.03 17.68 -11.55
C LEU A 243 19.05 16.46 -12.49
N ILE A 244 17.93 15.77 -12.62
CA ILE A 244 17.81 14.61 -13.52
C ILE A 244 18.07 15.00 -14.98
N GLU A 245 17.56 16.14 -15.43
CA GLU A 245 17.83 16.69 -16.77
C GLU A 245 19.31 17.03 -16.96
N LEU A 246 19.94 17.65 -15.96
CA LEU A 246 21.38 17.96 -15.98
C LEU A 246 22.21 16.67 -16.06
N ILE A 247 21.91 15.68 -15.22
CA ILE A 247 22.60 14.39 -15.21
C ILE A 247 22.52 13.72 -16.60
N LYS A 248 21.32 13.66 -17.17
CA LYS A 248 21.13 13.11 -18.51
C LYS A 248 21.93 13.86 -19.58
N THR A 249 22.00 15.18 -19.47
CA THR A 249 22.68 16.03 -20.44
C THR A 249 24.21 15.91 -20.33
N VAL A 250 24.74 15.88 -19.10
CA VAL A 250 26.19 15.92 -18.85
C VAL A 250 26.82 14.53 -18.84
N LEU A 251 26.18 13.57 -18.18
CA LEU A 251 26.70 12.21 -17.96
C LEU A 251 26.10 11.17 -18.93
N GLY A 252 25.06 11.53 -19.66
CA GLY A 252 24.39 10.65 -20.62
C GLY A 252 23.43 9.65 -20.00
N GLU A 253 22.98 8.71 -20.82
CA GLU A 253 21.93 7.76 -20.45
C GLU A 253 22.40 6.68 -19.46
N ASP A 254 23.70 6.40 -19.42
CA ASP A 254 24.31 5.39 -18.56
C ASP A 254 24.83 5.97 -17.22
N ALA A 255 24.42 7.18 -16.84
CA ALA A 255 24.92 7.90 -15.67
C ALA A 255 24.90 7.08 -14.36
N PHE A 256 23.91 6.22 -14.19
CA PHE A 256 23.71 5.41 -12.98
C PHE A 256 24.19 3.96 -13.10
N PHE A 257 25.08 3.68 -14.07
CA PHE A 257 25.58 2.34 -14.31
C PHE A 257 27.06 2.19 -13.94
N SER A 258 27.43 1.02 -13.45
CA SER A 258 28.83 0.68 -13.21
C SER A 258 29.52 0.31 -14.52
N VAL A 259 30.74 0.81 -14.72
CA VAL A 259 31.57 0.56 -15.95
C VAL A 259 32.03 -0.89 -16.07
N SER A 260 31.91 -1.71 -15.02
CA SER A 260 32.49 -3.08 -14.95
C SER A 260 31.53 -4.21 -15.30
N GLU A 261 30.25 -3.93 -15.56
CA GLU A 261 29.23 -4.97 -15.73
C GLU A 261 28.96 -5.23 -17.23
N GLN A 262 29.06 -6.50 -17.63
CA GLN A 262 28.67 -6.96 -18.98
C GLN A 262 27.16 -6.80 -19.25
N ARG A 263 26.35 -6.46 -18.23
CA ARG A 263 24.93 -6.13 -18.33
C ARG A 263 24.68 -4.77 -17.68
N LYS A 264 24.20 -3.83 -18.48
CA LYS A 264 23.72 -2.53 -17.97
C LYS A 264 22.59 -2.75 -16.97
N LYS A 265 22.88 -2.52 -15.71
CA LYS A 265 21.91 -2.59 -14.61
C LYS A 265 22.08 -1.37 -13.72
N PHE A 266 20.98 -0.78 -13.31
CA PHE A 266 20.97 0.32 -12.35
C PHE A 266 21.81 -0.01 -11.11
N ASN A 267 22.74 0.86 -10.76
CA ASN A 267 23.60 0.73 -9.58
C ASN A 267 23.24 1.82 -8.55
N GLY A 268 22.59 1.39 -7.46
CA GLY A 268 22.16 2.30 -6.40
C GLY A 268 23.30 3.06 -5.73
N ALA A 269 24.50 2.48 -5.64
CA ALA A 269 25.64 3.17 -5.03
C ALA A 269 26.17 4.30 -5.94
N VAL A 270 26.16 4.10 -7.26
CA VAL A 270 26.48 5.17 -8.23
C VAL A 270 25.44 6.28 -8.15
N TYR A 271 24.15 5.92 -8.12
CA TYR A 271 23.06 6.89 -7.98
C TYR A 271 23.19 7.74 -6.70
N ASP A 272 23.58 7.13 -5.58
CA ASP A 272 23.75 7.82 -4.30
C ASP A 272 24.98 8.73 -4.24
N SER A 273 25.94 8.53 -5.15
CA SER A 273 27.23 9.28 -5.17
C SER A 273 27.21 10.50 -6.11
N ILE A 274 26.24 10.56 -7.00
CA ILE A 274 26.04 11.66 -7.95
C ILE A 274 25.01 12.66 -7.37
#